data_aa5be43750c2c84c47ad4b5c5689dbcd
#
_entry.id   aa5be43750c2c84c47ad4b5c5689dbcd
#
_cell.length_a   1.000
_cell.length_b   1.000
_cell.length_c   1.000
_cell.angle_alpha   90.00
_cell.angle_beta   90.00
_cell.angle_gamma   90.00
#
_symmetry.space_group_name_H-M   'P 1'
#
loop_
_entity.id
_entity.type
_entity.pdbx_description
1 polymer ?
#
loop_
_entity_poly.entity_id
_entity_poly.type
_entity_poly.pdbx_seq_one_letter_code
_entity_poly.pdbx_strand_id
1 'polypeptide(L)'
;MNLTHLDEQNKPKMVDVSDKDNTTRVAVASGIIEVTQEAYDAVVSNSAKKGPVLQTAVIAAIQATKQTSTLIPMCHPLMLTSVKTDIEELPEIPAFKL
;
A
#
# COMPACT_ATOMS: atom_id res chain seq x y z
N MET A 1 11.62 5.43 -18.21
CA MET A 1 11.47 4.40 -17.20
C MET A 1 12.85 3.83 -16.84
N ASN A 2 13.13 3.71 -15.57
CA ASN A 2 14.41 3.17 -15.12
C ASN A 2 14.33 1.65 -14.97
N LEU A 3 15.14 0.90 -15.75
CA LEU A 3 15.14 -0.56 -15.77
C LEU A 3 16.27 -1.12 -14.89
N THR A 4 16.35 -0.68 -13.64
CA THR A 4 17.42 -1.07 -12.72
C THR A 4 17.41 -2.55 -12.32
N HIS A 5 16.32 -3.28 -12.59
CA HIS A 5 16.21 -4.70 -12.25
C HIS A 5 16.47 -5.63 -13.43
N LEU A 6 17.02 -5.09 -14.52
CA LEU A 6 17.41 -5.87 -15.69
C LEU A 6 18.90 -5.71 -15.95
N ASP A 7 19.57 -6.78 -16.36
CA ASP A 7 20.95 -6.71 -16.80
C ASP A 7 21.06 -6.32 -18.29
N GLU A 8 22.27 -6.30 -18.85
CA GLU A 8 22.52 -5.92 -20.23
C GLU A 8 21.81 -6.84 -21.26
N GLN A 9 21.48 -8.06 -20.86
CA GLN A 9 20.76 -9.03 -21.68
C GLN A 9 19.26 -9.03 -21.39
N ASN A 10 18.75 -8.02 -20.69
CA ASN A 10 17.34 -7.91 -20.29
C ASN A 10 16.88 -9.04 -19.35
N LYS A 11 17.79 -9.65 -18.61
CA LYS A 11 17.44 -10.63 -17.60
C LYS A 11 17.17 -9.95 -16.27
N PRO A 12 16.21 -10.47 -15.48
CA PRO A 12 15.97 -9.91 -14.17
C PRO A 12 17.23 -9.90 -13.31
N LYS A 13 17.52 -8.77 -12.69
CA LYS A 13 18.69 -8.59 -11.84
C LYS A 13 18.34 -7.66 -10.68
N MET A 14 18.69 -8.09 -9.47
CA MET A 14 18.51 -7.29 -8.30
C MET A 14 19.72 -6.40 -8.07
N VAL A 15 19.52 -5.09 -8.04
CA VAL A 15 20.58 -4.10 -7.87
C VAL A 15 20.89 -3.95 -6.39
N ASP A 16 22.19 -4.06 -6.03
CA ASP A 16 22.66 -3.79 -4.68
C ASP A 16 22.68 -2.30 -4.43
N VAL A 17 21.98 -1.85 -3.39
CA VAL A 17 21.90 -0.45 -3.01
C VAL A 17 22.64 -0.16 -1.71
N SER A 18 23.36 -1.13 -1.15
CA SER A 18 24.00 -1.00 0.15
C SER A 18 25.13 0.04 0.17
N ASP A 19 25.77 0.28 -0.97
CA ASP A 19 26.90 1.23 -1.09
C ASP A 19 26.46 2.65 -1.41
N LYS A 20 25.16 2.89 -1.55
CA LYS A 20 24.64 4.22 -1.85
C LYS A 20 24.48 5.04 -0.58
N ASP A 21 24.68 6.36 -0.71
CA ASP A 21 24.44 7.28 0.38
C ASP A 21 23.02 7.15 0.92
N ASN A 22 22.87 7.42 2.22
CA ASN A 22 21.55 7.45 2.84
C ASN A 22 20.74 8.60 2.26
N THR A 23 19.59 8.27 1.68
CA THR A 23 18.67 9.25 1.13
C THR A 23 17.26 8.95 1.63
N THR A 24 16.45 10.00 1.73
CA THR A 24 15.03 9.84 2.00
C THR A 24 14.32 9.50 0.70
N ARG A 25 13.58 8.42 0.71
CA ARG A 25 12.75 8.01 -0.42
C ARG A 25 11.30 7.93 0.03
N VAL A 26 10.42 8.42 -0.80
CA VAL A 26 8.97 8.40 -0.54
C VAL A 26 8.29 7.72 -1.70
N ALA A 27 7.42 6.78 -1.39
CA ALA A 27 6.53 6.17 -2.37
C ALA A 27 5.09 6.39 -1.92
N VAL A 28 4.23 6.76 -2.86
CA VAL A 28 2.81 6.99 -2.61
C VAL A 28 2.02 6.10 -3.56
N ALA A 29 1.05 5.40 -3.01
CA ALA A 29 0.13 4.58 -3.80
C ALA A 29 -1.29 4.83 -3.33
N SER A 30 -2.24 4.69 -4.22
CA SER A 30 -3.65 4.80 -3.86
C SER A 30 -4.48 3.77 -4.62
N GLY A 31 -5.64 3.47 -4.06
CA GLY A 31 -6.60 2.56 -4.67
C GLY A 31 -8.00 2.90 -4.20
N ILE A 32 -8.98 2.48 -4.98
CA ILE A 32 -10.38 2.69 -4.67
C ILE A 32 -11.06 1.34 -4.64
N ILE A 33 -11.85 1.09 -3.60
CA ILE A 33 -12.72 -0.07 -3.53
C ILE A 33 -14.17 0.41 -3.55
N GLU A 34 -14.92 -0.06 -4.53
CA GLU A 34 -16.35 0.18 -4.62
C GLU A 34 -17.10 -0.89 -3.85
N VAL A 35 -18.11 -0.49 -3.11
CA VAL A 35 -18.89 -1.38 -2.26
C VAL A 35 -20.40 -1.13 -2.49
N THR A 36 -21.23 -2.00 -1.94
CA THR A 36 -22.67 -1.75 -1.96
C THR A 36 -23.02 -0.60 -1.02
N GLN A 37 -24.16 0.05 -1.26
CA GLN A 37 -24.61 1.12 -0.36
C GLN A 37 -24.80 0.60 1.06
N GLU A 38 -25.33 -0.61 1.19
CA GLU A 38 -25.51 -1.26 2.49
C GLU A 38 -24.17 -1.43 3.22
N ALA A 39 -23.16 -1.93 2.52
CA ALA A 39 -21.83 -2.11 3.10
C ALA A 39 -21.20 -0.77 3.46
N TYR A 40 -21.33 0.22 2.58
CA TYR A 40 -20.84 1.56 2.82
C TYR A 40 -21.42 2.14 4.11
N ASP A 41 -22.75 2.09 4.23
CA ASP A 41 -23.45 2.63 5.39
C ASP A 41 -23.03 1.92 6.69
N ALA A 42 -22.84 0.61 6.64
CA ALA A 42 -22.39 -0.16 7.79
C ALA A 42 -21.00 0.24 8.24
N VAL A 43 -20.07 0.49 7.30
CA VAL A 43 -18.72 0.88 7.61
C VAL A 43 -18.68 2.29 8.19
N VAL A 44 -19.35 3.24 7.55
CA VAL A 44 -19.36 4.66 7.96
C VAL A 44 -20.03 4.84 9.31
N SER A 45 -21.12 4.13 9.57
CA SER A 45 -21.82 4.20 10.86
C SER A 45 -21.15 3.38 11.96
N ASN A 46 -20.06 2.70 11.63
CA ASN A 46 -19.33 1.81 12.55
C ASN A 46 -20.21 0.69 13.12
N SER A 47 -21.17 0.21 12.31
CA SER A 47 -22.09 -0.84 12.72
C SER A 47 -21.73 -2.23 12.18
N ALA A 48 -20.56 -2.38 11.54
CA ALA A 48 -20.12 -3.67 11.06
C ALA A 48 -19.90 -4.66 12.22
N LYS A 49 -20.32 -5.90 12.03
CA LYS A 49 -20.31 -6.92 13.10
C LYS A 49 -18.91 -7.22 13.61
N LYS A 50 -17.88 -7.09 12.77
CA LYS A 50 -16.50 -7.41 13.13
C LYS A 50 -15.73 -6.21 13.69
N GLY A 51 -16.42 -5.11 13.99
CA GLY A 51 -15.83 -3.94 14.59
C GLY A 51 -15.40 -2.87 13.60
N PRO A 52 -14.51 -1.96 13.98
CA PRO A 52 -14.17 -0.77 13.18
C PRO A 52 -13.38 -1.14 11.93
N VAL A 53 -14.05 -1.12 10.78
CA VAL A 53 -13.48 -1.54 9.50
C VAL A 53 -12.37 -0.61 9.03
N LEU A 54 -12.58 0.71 9.12
CA LEU A 54 -11.58 1.67 8.63
C LEU A 54 -10.29 1.63 9.43
N GLN A 55 -10.38 1.49 10.74
CA GLN A 55 -9.19 1.34 11.59
C GLN A 55 -8.43 0.06 11.27
N THR A 56 -9.15 -1.03 11.06
CA THR A 56 -8.55 -2.30 10.65
C THR A 56 -7.87 -2.19 9.30
N ALA A 57 -8.49 -1.47 8.36
CA ALA A 57 -7.90 -1.24 7.04
C ALA A 57 -6.59 -0.46 7.11
N VAL A 58 -6.51 0.55 7.99
CA VAL A 58 -5.26 1.30 8.21
C VAL A 58 -4.15 0.37 8.70
N ILE A 59 -4.45 -0.47 9.68
CA ILE A 59 -3.46 -1.43 10.20
C ILE A 59 -3.03 -2.41 9.11
N ALA A 60 -3.99 -2.91 8.33
CA ALA A 60 -3.70 -3.84 7.23
C ALA A 60 -2.81 -3.19 6.17
N ALA A 61 -3.04 -1.92 5.86
CA ALA A 61 -2.22 -1.18 4.89
C ALA A 61 -0.78 -1.02 5.38
N ILE A 62 -0.59 -0.73 6.66
CA ILE A 62 0.75 -0.64 7.26
C ILE A 62 1.46 -1.99 7.18
N GLN A 63 0.77 -3.07 7.53
CA GLN A 63 1.33 -4.43 7.45
C GLN A 63 1.66 -4.81 6.01
N ALA A 64 0.79 -4.49 5.05
CA ALA A 64 1.03 -4.76 3.64
C ALA A 64 2.28 -4.04 3.13
N THR A 65 2.48 -2.80 3.54
CA THR A 65 3.67 -2.04 3.18
C THR A 65 4.94 -2.73 3.68
N LYS A 66 4.90 -3.24 4.90
CA LYS A 66 6.04 -3.98 5.48
C LYS A 66 6.30 -5.32 4.78
N GLN A 67 5.30 -5.89 4.14
CA GLN A 67 5.39 -7.18 3.43
C GLN A 67 5.69 -7.02 1.94
N THR A 68 5.85 -5.80 1.46
CA THR A 68 6.00 -5.54 0.02
C THR A 68 7.18 -6.30 -0.58
N SER A 69 8.34 -6.30 0.10
CA SER A 69 9.52 -6.99 -0.41
C SER A 69 9.35 -8.51 -0.46
N THR A 70 8.45 -9.06 0.34
CA THR A 70 8.13 -10.49 0.31
C THR A 70 7.18 -10.84 -0.82
N LEU A 71 6.25 -9.95 -1.12
CA LEU A 71 5.17 -10.21 -2.08
C LEU A 71 5.51 -9.80 -3.51
N ILE A 72 6.33 -8.76 -3.68
CA ILE A 72 6.64 -8.22 -5.00
C ILE A 72 8.01 -8.73 -5.44
N PRO A 73 8.09 -9.44 -6.58
CA PRO A 73 9.37 -9.93 -7.09
C PRO A 73 10.36 -8.78 -7.33
N MET A 74 11.63 -9.03 -7.06
CA MET A 74 12.73 -8.09 -7.30
C MET A 74 12.70 -6.83 -6.43
N CYS A 75 11.86 -6.82 -5.40
CA CYS A 75 11.80 -5.69 -4.47
C CYS A 75 12.78 -5.92 -3.32
N HIS A 76 13.66 -4.93 -3.08
CA HIS A 76 14.58 -5.00 -1.95
C HIS A 76 13.85 -4.83 -0.62
N PRO A 77 14.25 -5.56 0.43
CA PRO A 77 13.80 -5.23 1.78
C PRO A 77 14.35 -3.87 2.18
N LEU A 78 13.45 -2.95 2.50
CA LEU A 78 13.82 -1.59 2.90
C LEU A 78 13.38 -1.34 4.33
N MET A 79 14.19 -0.58 5.05
CA MET A 79 13.79 -0.10 6.36
C MET A 79 12.80 1.04 6.20
N LEU A 80 11.58 0.84 6.67
CA LEU A 80 10.55 1.86 6.65
C LEU A 80 10.60 2.66 7.94
N THR A 81 10.72 3.98 7.81
CA THR A 81 10.76 4.88 8.98
C THR A 81 9.40 5.52 9.25
N SER A 82 8.54 5.57 8.24
CA SER A 82 7.20 6.14 8.40
C SER A 82 6.26 5.57 7.36
N VAL A 83 5.07 5.19 7.79
CA VAL A 83 3.98 4.78 6.91
C VAL A 83 2.76 5.57 7.30
N LYS A 84 2.20 6.33 6.36
CA LYS A 84 0.97 7.08 6.57
C LYS A 84 -0.11 6.52 5.67
N THR A 85 -1.28 6.33 6.23
CA THR A 85 -2.43 5.82 5.52
C THR A 85 -3.64 6.70 5.78
N ASP A 86 -4.23 7.22 4.73
CA ASP A 86 -5.44 8.02 4.80
C ASP A 86 -6.54 7.31 4.01
N ILE A 87 -7.75 7.33 4.54
CA ILE A 87 -8.91 6.76 3.89
C ILE A 87 -9.93 7.87 3.65
N GLU A 88 -10.31 8.05 2.40
CA GLU A 88 -11.33 9.00 1.99
C GLU A 88 -12.62 8.28 1.70
N GLU A 89 -13.71 8.76 2.29
CA GLU A 89 -15.04 8.25 2.02
C GLU A 89 -15.60 8.91 0.76
N LEU A 90 -16.11 8.09 -0.16
CA LEU A 90 -16.70 8.55 -1.42
C LEU A 90 -18.17 8.11 -1.46
N PRO A 91 -19.07 8.87 -0.80
CA PRO A 91 -20.44 8.42 -0.59
C PRO A 91 -21.27 8.31 -1.86
N GLU A 92 -20.92 9.07 -2.89
CA GLU A 92 -21.71 9.10 -4.13
C GLU A 92 -21.52 7.88 -5.02
N ILE A 93 -20.44 7.14 -4.84
CA ILE A 93 -20.13 5.98 -5.70
C ILE A 93 -20.90 4.74 -5.27
N PRO A 94 -21.01 4.23 -4.04
CA PRO A 94 -20.18 4.47 -2.85
C PRO A 94 -18.86 3.71 -2.88
N ALA A 95 -17.83 4.28 -2.28
CA ALA A 95 -16.50 3.70 -2.31
C ALA A 95 -15.63 4.25 -1.18
N PHE A 96 -14.47 3.62 -1.01
CA PHE A 96 -13.42 4.12 -0.14
C PHE A 96 -12.13 4.23 -0.95
N LYS A 97 -11.45 5.33 -0.80
CA LYS A 97 -10.13 5.56 -1.41
C LYS A 97 -9.07 5.54 -0.33
N LEU A 98 -8.11 4.68 -0.54
CA LEU A 98 -6.96 4.53 0.34
C LEU A 98 -5.76 5.21 -0.28
#